data_b3ae43ca600ab7432635cf7f148bbcd8
#
_entry.id   b3ae43ca600ab7432635cf7f148bbcd8
#
_cell.length_a   1.000
_cell.length_b   1.000
_cell.length_c   1.000
_cell.angle_alpha   90.00
_cell.angle_beta   90.00
_cell.angle_gamma   90.00
#
_symmetry.space_group_name_H-M   'P 1'
#
loop_
_entity.id
_entity.type
_entity.pdbx_description
1 polymer ?
#
loop_
_entity_poly.entity_id
_entity_poly.type
_entity_poly.pdbx_seq_one_letter_code
_entity_poly.pdbx_strand_id
1 'polypeptide(L)'
;MPEIGLVGLGRMGLPICANLVRAGYRVLAGDRRPEAARQAAGCGARWVPEVGRLATRADVLITVLPGPGEVRELMLGTGGVAAALRPGTTWIDMTSNSPNAVTGIRNALLDHRVQVLDAPVGGGVAAARQGSLQLLVGGHAEVVALHRELLEVLGSPGRVRHVGGYGAGYTVKLLINLLWFGQAVATAEALLLGRASGLDLGVLREVLAGSAAGSDFIRRDLDALFAGDFMRTFALDRCCEELQTVTELARGHHLPFQVSESVAEIYRQALRRYGPADGELLGIALLEEQARLRLRHPPAADGPDDPAPGMAGSGRP
;
A
#
# COMPACT_ATOMS: atom_id res chain seq x y z
N MET A 1 27.92 -3.99 -11.31
CA MET A 1 26.54 -3.85 -10.80
C MET A 1 25.58 -4.20 -11.92
N PRO A 2 24.48 -4.91 -11.64
CA PRO A 2 23.48 -5.26 -12.64
C PRO A 2 22.78 -4.02 -13.22
N GLU A 3 22.28 -4.09 -14.45
CA GLU A 3 21.41 -3.07 -15.04
C GLU A 3 19.98 -3.34 -14.59
N ILE A 4 19.36 -2.37 -13.94
CA ILE A 4 18.04 -2.50 -13.34
C ILE A 4 17.00 -1.95 -14.31
N GLY A 5 16.01 -2.76 -14.68
CA GLY A 5 14.79 -2.28 -15.31
C GLY A 5 13.75 -1.99 -14.23
N LEU A 6 13.21 -0.79 -14.16
CA LEU A 6 12.15 -0.45 -13.22
C LEU A 6 10.91 0.04 -13.98
N VAL A 7 9.79 -0.62 -13.76
CA VAL A 7 8.50 -0.30 -14.40
C VAL A 7 7.50 0.14 -13.33
N GLY A 8 6.95 1.34 -13.57
CA GLY A 8 6.03 2.01 -12.66
C GLY A 8 6.74 3.11 -11.86
N LEU A 9 6.55 4.37 -12.28
CA LEU A 9 7.12 5.58 -11.65
C LEU A 9 6.05 6.39 -10.90
N GLY A 10 5.15 5.67 -10.22
CA GLY A 10 4.14 6.28 -9.36
C GLY A 10 4.72 6.80 -8.04
N ARG A 11 3.83 7.06 -7.07
CA ARG A 11 4.18 7.58 -5.73
C ARG A 11 5.28 6.75 -5.02
N MET A 12 5.28 5.43 -5.23
CA MET A 12 6.26 4.51 -4.64
C MET A 12 7.45 4.26 -5.56
N GLY A 13 7.21 4.03 -6.85
CA GLY A 13 8.28 3.66 -7.79
C GLY A 13 9.28 4.75 -8.07
N LEU A 14 8.86 6.02 -8.13
CA LEU A 14 9.79 7.13 -8.36
C LEU A 14 10.84 7.28 -7.24
N PRO A 15 10.49 7.31 -5.94
CA PRO A 15 11.50 7.33 -4.88
C PRO A 15 12.35 6.04 -4.83
N ILE A 16 11.80 4.88 -5.16
CA ILE A 16 12.56 3.62 -5.32
C ILE A 16 13.62 3.80 -6.43
N CYS A 17 13.21 4.32 -7.60
CA CYS A 17 14.11 4.64 -8.71
C CYS A 17 15.25 5.54 -8.27
N ALA A 18 14.93 6.63 -7.58
CA ALA A 18 15.92 7.61 -7.11
C ALA A 18 16.94 7.00 -6.12
N ASN A 19 16.50 6.09 -5.24
CA ASN A 19 17.39 5.40 -4.30
C ASN A 19 18.35 4.46 -5.03
N LEU A 20 17.87 3.71 -6.02
CA LEU A 20 18.71 2.83 -6.83
C LEU A 20 19.79 3.61 -7.59
N VAL A 21 19.39 4.72 -8.23
CA VAL A 21 20.38 5.59 -8.93
C VAL A 21 21.40 6.18 -7.96
N ARG A 22 20.93 6.65 -6.79
CA ARG A 22 21.82 7.21 -5.75
C ARG A 22 22.82 6.18 -5.23
N ALA A 23 22.42 4.91 -5.17
CA ALA A 23 23.32 3.80 -4.81
C ALA A 23 24.25 3.35 -5.94
N GLY A 24 24.23 4.03 -7.11
CA GLY A 24 25.12 3.78 -8.23
C GLY A 24 24.64 2.74 -9.23
N TYR A 25 23.41 2.24 -9.13
CA TYR A 25 22.86 1.33 -10.15
C TYR A 25 22.52 2.08 -11.44
N ARG A 26 22.74 1.41 -12.58
CA ARG A 26 22.22 1.88 -13.87
C ARG A 26 20.75 1.47 -13.96
N VAL A 27 19.84 2.45 -13.95
CA VAL A 27 18.40 2.22 -13.98
C VAL A 27 17.83 2.61 -15.33
N LEU A 28 17.18 1.65 -15.98
CA LEU A 28 16.28 1.84 -17.12
C LEU A 28 14.88 1.97 -16.55
N ALA A 29 14.21 3.09 -16.79
CA ALA A 29 12.89 3.36 -16.22
C ALA A 29 11.81 3.40 -17.29
N GLY A 30 10.68 2.76 -17.03
CA GLY A 30 9.50 2.73 -17.88
C GLY A 30 8.21 2.99 -17.10
N ASP A 31 7.27 3.64 -17.74
CA ASP A 31 5.90 3.85 -17.23
C ASP A 31 4.96 3.97 -18.44
N ARG A 32 3.68 3.64 -18.26
CA ARG A 32 2.66 3.84 -19.31
C ARG A 32 2.38 5.32 -19.59
N ARG A 33 2.72 6.21 -18.66
CA ARG A 33 2.53 7.64 -18.75
C ARG A 33 3.79 8.30 -19.33
N PRO A 34 3.75 8.88 -20.54
CA PRO A 34 4.92 9.48 -21.18
C PRO A 34 5.53 10.64 -20.37
N GLU A 35 4.72 11.36 -19.59
CA GLU A 35 5.18 12.45 -18.73
C GLU A 35 6.13 11.99 -17.61
N ALA A 36 6.11 10.71 -17.25
CA ALA A 36 7.04 10.12 -16.30
C ALA A 36 8.50 10.14 -16.78
N ALA A 37 8.74 10.34 -18.07
CA ALA A 37 10.08 10.50 -18.64
C ALA A 37 10.87 11.64 -17.98
N ARG A 38 10.21 12.77 -17.69
CA ARG A 38 10.83 13.90 -17.00
C ARG A 38 11.23 13.54 -15.56
N GLN A 39 10.38 12.77 -14.88
CA GLN A 39 10.64 12.32 -13.51
C GLN A 39 11.80 11.31 -13.49
N ALA A 40 11.87 10.39 -14.44
CA ALA A 40 12.97 9.46 -14.59
C ALA A 40 14.30 10.20 -14.81
N ALA A 41 14.34 11.15 -15.75
CA ALA A 41 15.52 11.96 -16.00
C ALA A 41 15.93 12.79 -14.78
N GLY A 42 14.96 13.35 -14.05
CA GLY A 42 15.20 14.14 -12.83
C GLY A 42 15.85 13.36 -11.70
N CYS A 43 15.68 12.05 -11.62
CA CYS A 43 16.38 11.21 -10.65
C CYS A 43 17.64 10.52 -11.24
N GLY A 44 18.01 10.79 -12.50
CA GLY A 44 19.19 10.23 -13.15
C GLY A 44 18.99 8.85 -13.79
N ALA A 45 17.74 8.37 -13.88
CA ALA A 45 17.43 7.14 -14.59
C ALA A 45 17.30 7.38 -16.10
N ARG A 46 17.64 6.37 -16.90
CA ARG A 46 17.45 6.38 -18.34
C ARG A 46 16.03 5.97 -18.70
N TRP A 47 15.27 6.88 -19.28
CA TRP A 47 13.94 6.59 -19.79
C TRP A 47 13.97 5.64 -20.98
N VAL A 48 13.10 4.63 -20.97
CA VAL A 48 12.87 3.69 -22.07
C VAL A 48 11.36 3.60 -22.32
N PRO A 49 10.84 4.21 -23.40
CA PRO A 49 9.40 4.27 -23.65
C PRO A 49 8.79 2.89 -23.94
N GLU A 50 9.55 2.00 -24.55
CA GLU A 50 9.13 0.65 -24.90
C GLU A 50 9.59 -0.33 -23.80
N VAL A 51 8.68 -0.69 -22.88
CA VAL A 51 9.01 -1.61 -21.77
C VAL A 51 9.54 -2.97 -22.22
N GLY A 52 9.17 -3.44 -23.41
CA GLY A 52 9.77 -4.64 -24.00
C GLY A 52 11.28 -4.50 -24.22
N ARG A 53 11.74 -3.34 -24.73
CA ARG A 53 13.18 -3.05 -24.87
C ARG A 53 13.89 -2.87 -23.53
N LEU A 54 13.19 -2.37 -22.53
CA LEU A 54 13.73 -2.32 -21.18
C LEU A 54 13.96 -3.73 -20.65
N ALA A 55 12.97 -4.62 -20.80
CA ALA A 55 13.02 -6.00 -20.34
C ALA A 55 14.17 -6.81 -21.01
N THR A 56 14.43 -6.62 -22.32
CA THR A 56 15.53 -7.32 -22.99
C THR A 56 16.92 -6.93 -22.51
N ARG A 57 17.05 -5.82 -21.78
CA ARG A 57 18.34 -5.29 -21.32
C ARG A 57 18.58 -5.52 -19.83
N ALA A 58 17.50 -5.53 -19.05
CA ALA A 58 17.58 -5.64 -17.60
C ALA A 58 18.19 -6.97 -17.15
N ASP A 59 19.09 -6.91 -16.18
CA ASP A 59 19.54 -8.08 -15.43
C ASP A 59 18.57 -8.36 -14.27
N VAL A 60 17.96 -7.30 -13.73
CA VAL A 60 16.88 -7.36 -12.74
C VAL A 60 15.74 -6.47 -13.22
N LEU A 61 14.54 -7.03 -13.34
CA LEU A 61 13.31 -6.29 -13.61
C LEU A 61 12.56 -6.07 -12.30
N ILE A 62 12.32 -4.82 -11.94
CA ILE A 62 11.50 -4.44 -10.76
C ILE A 62 10.17 -3.86 -11.26
N THR A 63 9.05 -4.34 -10.70
CA THR A 63 7.72 -3.81 -10.96
C THR A 63 7.13 -3.18 -9.71
N VAL A 64 6.57 -1.96 -9.85
CA VAL A 64 5.94 -1.19 -8.77
C VAL A 64 4.64 -0.61 -9.31
N LEU A 65 3.61 -1.43 -9.36
CA LEU A 65 2.38 -1.15 -10.09
C LEU A 65 1.18 -1.01 -9.12
N PRO A 66 0.04 -0.47 -9.59
CA PRO A 66 -1.14 -0.27 -8.74
C PRO A 66 -1.74 -1.57 -8.18
N GLY A 67 -1.69 -2.67 -8.94
CA GLY A 67 -2.29 -3.92 -8.49
C GLY A 67 -2.08 -5.11 -9.43
N PRO A 68 -2.75 -6.24 -9.13
CA PRO A 68 -2.60 -7.51 -9.87
C PRO A 68 -2.93 -7.40 -11.36
N GLY A 69 -3.94 -6.61 -11.71
CA GLY A 69 -4.38 -6.42 -13.10
C GLY A 69 -3.29 -5.79 -13.95
N GLU A 70 -2.66 -4.74 -13.46
CA GLU A 70 -1.59 -4.04 -14.15
C GLU A 70 -0.32 -4.90 -14.26
N VAL A 71 -0.01 -5.70 -13.24
CA VAL A 71 1.10 -6.67 -13.31
C VAL A 71 0.83 -7.72 -14.40
N ARG A 72 -0.37 -8.27 -14.44
CA ARG A 72 -0.75 -9.26 -15.46
C ARG A 72 -0.68 -8.68 -16.86
N GLU A 73 -1.23 -7.48 -17.06
CA GLU A 73 -1.21 -6.80 -18.37
C GLU A 73 0.22 -6.51 -18.81
N LEU A 74 1.08 -6.00 -17.94
CA LEU A 74 2.48 -5.75 -18.22
C LEU A 74 3.22 -7.04 -18.59
N MET A 75 3.00 -8.11 -17.84
CA MET A 75 3.78 -9.35 -17.99
C MET A 75 3.28 -10.22 -19.14
N LEU A 76 1.96 -10.39 -19.26
CA LEU A 76 1.34 -11.37 -20.17
C LEU A 76 0.38 -10.75 -21.21
N GLY A 77 0.11 -9.44 -21.16
CA GLY A 77 -0.76 -8.75 -22.11
C GLY A 77 -0.17 -8.72 -23.53
N THR A 78 -0.85 -8.06 -24.45
CA THR A 78 -0.38 -7.91 -25.83
C THR A 78 0.96 -7.16 -25.85
N GLY A 79 2.04 -7.82 -26.27
CA GLY A 79 3.39 -7.28 -26.17
C GLY A 79 3.98 -7.34 -24.76
N GLY A 80 3.46 -8.24 -23.91
CA GLY A 80 3.92 -8.43 -22.54
C GLY A 80 5.41 -8.74 -22.42
N VAL A 81 6.00 -8.32 -21.32
CA VAL A 81 7.47 -8.34 -21.17
C VAL A 81 8.03 -9.70 -20.76
N ALA A 82 7.19 -10.65 -20.29
CA ALA A 82 7.66 -11.95 -19.82
C ALA A 82 8.48 -12.70 -20.89
N ALA A 83 8.02 -12.71 -22.13
CA ALA A 83 8.71 -13.36 -23.24
C ALA A 83 9.98 -12.61 -23.70
N ALA A 84 10.14 -11.35 -23.32
CA ALA A 84 11.30 -10.53 -23.68
C ALA A 84 12.43 -10.63 -22.63
N LEU A 85 12.16 -11.18 -21.46
CA LEU A 85 13.17 -11.37 -20.41
C LEU A 85 14.18 -12.44 -20.80
N ARG A 86 15.45 -12.16 -20.56
CA ARG A 86 16.54 -13.09 -20.87
C ARG A 86 16.66 -14.20 -19.81
N PRO A 87 17.09 -15.40 -20.18
CA PRO A 87 17.48 -16.41 -19.19
C PRO A 87 18.48 -15.83 -18.17
N GLY A 88 18.28 -16.11 -16.91
CA GLY A 88 19.09 -15.59 -15.81
C GLY A 88 18.67 -14.21 -15.28
N THR A 89 17.73 -13.52 -15.92
CA THR A 89 17.12 -12.31 -15.34
C THR A 89 16.36 -12.66 -14.06
N THR A 90 16.32 -11.75 -13.10
CA THR A 90 15.43 -11.85 -11.94
C THR A 90 14.30 -10.83 -12.05
N TRP A 91 13.06 -11.27 -11.97
CA TRP A 91 11.91 -10.40 -11.78
C TRP A 91 11.61 -10.24 -10.29
N ILE A 92 11.56 -9.00 -9.80
CA ILE A 92 11.18 -8.64 -8.43
C ILE A 92 9.90 -7.81 -8.48
N ASP A 93 8.77 -8.39 -8.03
CA ASP A 93 7.51 -7.65 -7.97
C ASP A 93 7.31 -7.05 -6.57
N MET A 94 7.27 -5.72 -6.53
CA MET A 94 7.02 -4.94 -5.30
C MET A 94 5.57 -4.47 -5.19
N THR A 95 4.72 -4.89 -6.10
CA THR A 95 3.29 -4.58 -6.11
C THR A 95 2.57 -5.31 -4.97
N SER A 96 1.54 -4.70 -4.38
CA SER A 96 0.55 -5.45 -3.59
C SER A 96 -0.20 -6.41 -4.50
N ASN A 97 -0.04 -7.71 -4.26
CA ASN A 97 -0.51 -8.76 -5.16
C ASN A 97 -0.91 -10.02 -4.38
N SER A 98 -1.34 -11.05 -5.07
CA SER A 98 -1.62 -12.34 -4.46
C SER A 98 -0.89 -13.49 -5.15
N PRO A 99 -0.57 -14.57 -4.41
CA PRO A 99 0.06 -15.76 -5.00
C PRO A 99 -0.74 -16.32 -6.18
N ASN A 100 -2.07 -16.34 -6.08
CA ASN A 100 -2.95 -16.90 -7.10
C ASN A 100 -2.95 -16.05 -8.40
N ALA A 101 -2.97 -14.72 -8.26
CA ALA A 101 -3.01 -13.82 -9.42
C ALA A 101 -1.75 -13.90 -10.27
N VAL A 102 -0.60 -14.23 -9.68
CA VAL A 102 0.70 -14.27 -10.36
C VAL A 102 1.16 -15.68 -10.76
N THR A 103 0.42 -16.74 -10.42
CA THR A 103 0.81 -18.11 -10.72
C THR A 103 1.07 -18.35 -12.20
N GLY A 104 0.21 -17.84 -13.08
CA GLY A 104 0.40 -17.96 -14.53
C GLY A 104 1.65 -17.21 -15.03
N ILE A 105 1.92 -16.04 -14.47
CA ILE A 105 3.12 -15.25 -14.78
C ILE A 105 4.37 -16.02 -14.35
N ARG A 106 4.38 -16.51 -13.13
CA ARG A 106 5.50 -17.28 -12.58
C ARG A 106 5.81 -18.50 -13.44
N ASN A 107 4.79 -19.27 -13.85
CA ASN A 107 5.00 -20.46 -14.68
C ASN A 107 5.62 -20.08 -16.03
N ALA A 108 5.10 -19.06 -16.71
CA ALA A 108 5.69 -18.57 -17.96
C ALA A 108 7.16 -18.15 -17.80
N LEU A 109 7.50 -17.50 -16.68
CA LEU A 109 8.87 -17.05 -16.41
C LEU A 109 9.83 -18.20 -16.09
N LEU A 110 9.36 -19.23 -15.39
CA LEU A 110 10.17 -20.43 -15.11
C LEU A 110 10.57 -21.15 -16.39
N ASP A 111 9.66 -21.26 -17.35
CA ASP A 111 9.92 -21.83 -18.67
C ASP A 111 11.04 -21.08 -19.42
N HIS A 112 11.18 -19.77 -19.18
CA HIS A 112 12.23 -18.90 -19.71
C HIS A 112 13.49 -18.82 -18.82
N ARG A 113 13.60 -19.64 -17.74
CA ARG A 113 14.71 -19.61 -16.76
C ARG A 113 14.90 -18.23 -16.11
N VAL A 114 13.83 -17.51 -15.90
CA VAL A 114 13.80 -16.23 -15.15
C VAL A 114 13.54 -16.54 -13.69
N GLN A 115 14.37 -15.96 -12.81
CA GLN A 115 14.17 -16.04 -11.37
C GLN A 115 13.05 -15.09 -10.93
N VAL A 116 12.33 -15.44 -9.87
CA VAL A 116 11.18 -14.65 -9.42
C VAL A 116 11.25 -14.44 -7.91
N LEU A 117 11.12 -13.16 -7.50
CA LEU A 117 10.91 -12.76 -6.11
C LEU A 117 9.65 -11.90 -6.02
N ASP A 118 8.84 -12.15 -5.03
CA ASP A 118 7.81 -11.23 -4.58
C ASP A 118 8.34 -10.44 -3.39
N ALA A 119 8.27 -9.11 -3.47
CA ALA A 119 8.84 -8.22 -2.47
C ALA A 119 7.92 -7.01 -2.19
N PRO A 120 6.64 -7.23 -1.85
CA PRO A 120 5.75 -6.14 -1.50
C PRO A 120 6.29 -5.34 -0.31
N VAL A 121 5.92 -4.06 -0.28
CA VAL A 121 6.53 -3.09 0.62
C VAL A 121 5.57 -2.55 1.67
N GLY A 122 6.13 -2.17 2.82
CA GLY A 122 5.46 -1.43 3.88
C GLY A 122 6.22 -0.14 4.23
N GLY A 123 5.55 0.81 4.89
CA GLY A 123 6.12 2.07 5.34
C GLY A 123 5.76 3.30 4.49
N GLY A 124 5.02 3.10 3.39
CA GLY A 124 4.48 4.17 2.57
C GLY A 124 5.52 5.02 1.85
N VAL A 125 5.07 6.15 1.29
CA VAL A 125 5.89 7.04 0.45
C VAL A 125 7.07 7.66 1.22
N ALA A 126 6.88 7.95 2.52
CA ALA A 126 7.93 8.52 3.34
C ALA A 126 9.12 7.55 3.49
N ALA A 127 8.85 6.29 3.81
CA ALA A 127 9.88 5.26 3.89
C ALA A 127 10.51 4.97 2.52
N ALA A 128 9.75 5.01 1.43
CA ALA A 128 10.28 4.87 0.08
C ALA A 128 11.31 5.96 -0.25
N ARG A 129 11.04 7.22 0.11
CA ARG A 129 11.97 8.35 -0.09
C ARG A 129 13.26 8.19 0.73
N GLN A 130 13.17 7.63 1.91
CA GLN A 130 14.29 7.45 2.84
C GLN A 130 15.11 6.18 2.58
N GLY A 131 14.68 5.28 1.68
CA GLY A 131 15.30 3.96 1.52
C GLY A 131 15.13 3.09 2.77
N SER A 132 14.01 3.23 3.46
CA SER A 132 13.72 2.54 4.73
C SER A 132 12.43 1.71 4.68
N LEU A 133 12.06 1.24 3.50
CA LEU A 133 10.89 0.37 3.32
C LEU A 133 11.04 -0.93 4.12
N GLN A 134 9.94 -1.45 4.61
CA GLN A 134 9.86 -2.84 4.99
C GLN A 134 9.62 -3.67 3.73
N LEU A 135 10.56 -4.56 3.40
CA LEU A 135 10.42 -5.49 2.28
C LEU A 135 10.13 -6.89 2.82
N LEU A 136 9.05 -7.47 2.33
CA LEU A 136 8.60 -8.83 2.68
C LEU A 136 8.90 -9.73 1.49
N VAL A 137 10.05 -10.41 1.52
CA VAL A 137 10.58 -11.09 0.35
C VAL A 137 10.20 -12.57 0.37
N GLY A 138 9.46 -13.00 -0.64
CA GLY A 138 9.18 -14.40 -0.94
C GLY A 138 9.98 -14.86 -2.16
N GLY A 139 10.49 -16.11 -2.11
CA GLY A 139 11.24 -16.74 -3.18
C GLY A 139 12.34 -17.67 -2.68
N HIS A 140 13.14 -18.19 -3.59
CA HIS A 140 14.26 -19.07 -3.21
C HIS A 140 15.32 -18.29 -2.43
N ALA A 141 15.78 -18.89 -1.31
CA ALA A 141 16.73 -18.22 -0.41
C ALA A 141 18.03 -17.79 -1.11
N GLU A 142 18.52 -18.57 -2.05
CA GLU A 142 19.72 -18.27 -2.83
C GLU A 142 19.51 -17.02 -3.72
N VAL A 143 18.33 -16.88 -4.33
CA VAL A 143 17.99 -15.71 -5.15
C VAL A 143 17.82 -14.46 -4.26
N VAL A 144 17.21 -14.60 -3.08
CA VAL A 144 17.12 -13.52 -2.10
C VAL A 144 18.52 -13.08 -1.66
N ALA A 145 19.41 -14.03 -1.36
CA ALA A 145 20.78 -13.74 -0.97
C ALA A 145 21.56 -13.03 -2.09
N LEU A 146 21.38 -13.46 -3.35
CA LEU A 146 22.01 -12.80 -4.53
C LEU A 146 21.64 -11.33 -4.66
N HIS A 147 20.40 -10.96 -4.32
CA HIS A 147 19.88 -9.60 -4.45
C HIS A 147 19.83 -8.83 -3.12
N ARG A 148 20.44 -9.34 -2.06
CA ARG A 148 20.42 -8.75 -0.71
C ARG A 148 20.83 -7.28 -0.72
N GLU A 149 21.97 -6.96 -1.31
CA GLU A 149 22.48 -5.59 -1.38
C GLU A 149 21.52 -4.64 -2.11
N LEU A 150 20.94 -5.09 -3.23
CA LEU A 150 19.95 -4.33 -3.98
C LEU A 150 18.69 -4.04 -3.13
N LEU A 151 18.19 -5.05 -2.44
CA LEU A 151 17.00 -4.92 -1.58
C LEU A 151 17.27 -4.02 -0.38
N GLU A 152 18.46 -4.06 0.21
CA GLU A 152 18.86 -3.24 1.35
C GLU A 152 19.08 -1.76 1.01
N VAL A 153 19.33 -1.42 -0.27
CA VAL A 153 19.25 -0.02 -0.75
C VAL A 153 17.84 0.57 -0.58
N LEU A 154 16.82 -0.26 -0.70
CA LEU A 154 15.42 0.15 -0.63
C LEU A 154 14.83 0.04 0.78
N GLY A 155 15.26 -0.97 1.55
CA GLY A 155 14.67 -1.30 2.83
C GLY A 155 15.58 -1.10 4.05
N SER A 156 16.82 -0.73 3.86
CA SER A 156 17.87 -0.71 4.89
C SER A 156 18.09 -2.07 5.59
N PRO A 157 19.27 -2.30 6.19
CA PRO A 157 19.56 -3.52 6.93
C PRO A 157 18.55 -3.77 8.06
N GLY A 158 18.07 -5.01 8.18
CA GLY A 158 17.07 -5.41 9.18
C GLY A 158 15.61 -5.19 8.79
N ARG A 159 15.31 -4.40 7.76
CA ARG A 159 13.94 -4.21 7.24
C ARG A 159 13.61 -5.06 6.01
N VAL A 160 14.61 -5.74 5.45
CA VAL A 160 14.44 -6.74 4.39
C VAL A 160 14.27 -8.11 5.04
N ARG A 161 13.09 -8.68 4.96
CA ARG A 161 12.73 -9.96 5.59
C ARG A 161 12.45 -11.01 4.53
N HIS A 162 13.25 -12.07 4.46
CA HIS A 162 12.88 -13.28 3.75
C HIS A 162 11.83 -14.02 4.56
N VAL A 163 10.62 -14.13 4.02
CA VAL A 163 9.44 -14.65 4.75
C VAL A 163 8.99 -16.03 4.28
N GLY A 164 9.66 -16.60 3.31
CA GLY A 164 9.34 -17.94 2.80
C GLY A 164 9.55 -18.08 1.30
N GLY A 165 9.00 -19.15 0.72
CA GLY A 165 9.00 -19.38 -0.72
C GLY A 165 8.21 -18.32 -1.49
N TYR A 166 8.19 -18.46 -2.81
CA TYR A 166 7.44 -17.56 -3.69
C TYR A 166 5.96 -17.47 -3.28
N GLY A 167 5.46 -16.22 -3.24
CA GLY A 167 4.10 -15.87 -2.79
C GLY A 167 3.98 -15.60 -1.29
N ALA A 168 5.00 -15.94 -0.49
CA ALA A 168 4.98 -15.70 0.95
C ALA A 168 4.99 -14.20 1.28
N GLY A 169 5.73 -13.38 0.52
CA GLY A 169 5.74 -11.93 0.69
C GLY A 169 4.37 -11.32 0.44
N TYR A 170 3.71 -11.68 -0.67
CA TYR A 170 2.35 -11.24 -0.96
C TYR A 170 1.38 -11.63 0.17
N THR A 171 1.44 -12.88 0.60
CA THR A 171 0.57 -13.37 1.68
C THR A 171 0.77 -12.58 2.95
N VAL A 172 2.02 -12.40 3.40
CA VAL A 172 2.32 -11.62 4.62
C VAL A 172 1.85 -10.16 4.48
N LYS A 173 2.01 -9.54 3.31
CA LYS A 173 1.52 -8.18 3.06
C LYS A 173 0.00 -8.10 3.19
N LEU A 174 -0.74 -9.04 2.61
CA LEU A 174 -2.20 -9.12 2.72
C LEU A 174 -2.65 -9.30 4.17
N LEU A 175 -1.95 -10.13 4.96
CA LEU A 175 -2.25 -10.36 6.38
C LEU A 175 -1.99 -9.10 7.22
N ILE A 176 -0.92 -8.35 6.94
CA ILE A 176 -0.65 -7.06 7.61
C ILE A 176 -1.78 -6.07 7.35
N ASN A 177 -2.17 -5.91 6.09
CA ASN A 177 -3.23 -4.97 5.71
C ASN A 177 -4.60 -5.42 6.27
N LEU A 178 -4.91 -6.72 6.22
CA LEU A 178 -6.12 -7.27 6.83
C LEU A 178 -6.24 -6.91 8.32
N LEU A 179 -5.16 -7.12 9.09
CA LEU A 179 -5.14 -6.80 10.51
C LEU A 179 -5.26 -5.30 10.74
N TRP A 180 -4.60 -4.48 9.92
CA TRP A 180 -4.70 -3.04 10.03
C TRP A 180 -6.12 -2.53 9.77
N PHE A 181 -6.79 -2.97 8.70
CA PHE A 181 -8.18 -2.63 8.41
C PHE A 181 -9.13 -3.13 9.51
N GLY A 182 -8.91 -4.34 10.01
CA GLY A 182 -9.70 -4.90 11.11
C GLY A 182 -9.56 -4.11 12.40
N GLN A 183 -8.33 -3.71 12.75
CA GLN A 183 -8.06 -2.85 13.90
C GLN A 183 -8.69 -1.46 13.74
N ALA A 184 -8.64 -0.88 12.55
CA ALA A 184 -9.26 0.41 12.27
C ALA A 184 -10.77 0.38 12.48
N VAL A 185 -11.46 -0.63 11.94
CA VAL A 185 -12.91 -0.82 12.09
C VAL A 185 -13.28 -1.05 13.57
N ALA A 186 -12.64 -2.03 14.23
CA ALA A 186 -12.95 -2.36 15.62
C ALA A 186 -12.69 -1.17 16.58
N THR A 187 -11.61 -0.43 16.34
CA THR A 187 -11.30 0.79 17.10
C THR A 187 -12.38 1.86 16.88
N ALA A 188 -12.82 2.06 15.64
CA ALA A 188 -13.86 3.03 15.34
C ALA A 188 -15.19 2.69 16.03
N GLU A 189 -15.61 1.43 16.01
CA GLU A 189 -16.82 0.97 16.73
C GLU A 189 -16.71 1.22 18.24
N ALA A 190 -15.56 0.90 18.85
CA ALA A 190 -15.31 1.16 20.26
C ALA A 190 -15.34 2.66 20.60
N LEU A 191 -14.74 3.51 19.76
CA LEU A 191 -14.75 4.96 19.94
C LEU A 191 -16.14 5.56 19.74
N LEU A 192 -16.92 5.08 18.77
CA LEU A 192 -18.31 5.51 18.56
C LEU A 192 -19.18 5.17 19.78
N LEU A 193 -19.05 3.96 20.32
CA LEU A 193 -19.74 3.56 21.55
C LEU A 193 -19.31 4.42 22.75
N GLY A 194 -18.02 4.64 22.92
CA GLY A 194 -17.48 5.49 23.99
C GLY A 194 -18.04 6.92 23.91
N ARG A 195 -18.02 7.51 22.71
CA ARG A 195 -18.59 8.85 22.47
C ARG A 195 -20.11 8.89 22.76
N ALA A 196 -20.85 7.89 22.29
CA ALA A 196 -22.29 7.78 22.57
C ALA A 196 -22.57 7.64 24.08
N SER A 197 -21.64 7.06 24.83
CA SER A 197 -21.68 6.91 26.28
C SER A 197 -21.15 8.14 27.04
N GLY A 198 -20.82 9.24 26.34
CA GLY A 198 -20.36 10.50 26.95
C GLY A 198 -18.87 10.52 27.33
N LEU A 199 -18.05 9.56 26.86
CA LEU A 199 -16.62 9.55 27.16
C LEU A 199 -15.88 10.55 26.27
N ASP A 200 -14.83 11.18 26.83
CA ASP A 200 -13.89 11.99 26.08
C ASP A 200 -13.02 11.09 25.19
N LEU A 201 -12.90 11.43 23.90
CA LEU A 201 -12.17 10.62 22.94
C LEU A 201 -10.65 10.64 23.16
N GLY A 202 -10.09 11.73 23.69
CA GLY A 202 -8.67 11.84 24.01
C GLY A 202 -8.29 10.92 25.15
N VAL A 203 -9.07 10.99 26.25
CA VAL A 203 -8.89 10.10 27.41
C VAL A 203 -9.08 8.63 27.00
N LEU A 204 -10.12 8.34 26.20
CA LEU A 204 -10.38 6.98 25.74
C LEU A 204 -9.22 6.45 24.88
N ARG A 205 -8.66 7.26 23.98
CA ARG A 205 -7.47 6.91 23.20
C ARG A 205 -6.28 6.56 24.07
N GLU A 206 -5.96 7.41 25.07
CA GLU A 206 -4.83 7.17 25.97
C GLU A 206 -4.97 5.85 26.73
N VAL A 207 -6.16 5.61 27.29
CA VAL A 207 -6.46 4.36 27.99
C VAL A 207 -6.33 3.16 27.07
N LEU A 208 -6.91 3.21 25.86
CA LEU A 208 -6.83 2.12 24.89
C LEU A 208 -5.38 1.89 24.45
N ALA A 209 -4.61 2.94 24.16
CA ALA A 209 -3.21 2.83 23.76
C ALA A 209 -2.31 2.17 24.81
N GLY A 210 -2.59 2.40 26.09
CA GLY A 210 -1.86 1.83 27.23
C GLY A 210 -2.38 0.48 27.72
N SER A 211 -3.46 -0.03 27.16
CA SER A 211 -4.11 -1.28 27.56
C SER A 211 -3.73 -2.46 26.66
N ALA A 212 -4.27 -3.64 26.96
CA ALA A 212 -4.17 -4.83 26.14
C ALA A 212 -4.79 -4.67 24.73
N ALA A 213 -5.66 -3.67 24.52
CA ALA A 213 -6.25 -3.33 23.24
C ALA A 213 -5.32 -2.45 22.36
N GLY A 214 -4.17 -2.00 22.88
CA GLY A 214 -3.24 -1.11 22.19
C GLY A 214 -2.71 -1.69 20.89
N SER A 215 -2.81 -0.91 19.80
CA SER A 215 -2.31 -1.27 18.46
C SER A 215 -1.51 -0.11 17.87
N ASP A 216 -0.76 -0.37 16.79
CA ASP A 216 -0.08 0.70 16.05
C ASP A 216 -1.09 1.65 15.39
N PHE A 217 -2.26 1.17 15.00
CA PHE A 217 -3.35 2.02 14.53
C PHE A 217 -3.74 3.06 15.59
N ILE A 218 -4.00 2.62 16.83
CA ILE A 218 -4.38 3.53 17.94
C ILE A 218 -3.26 4.51 18.27
N ARG A 219 -2.00 4.05 18.26
CA ARG A 219 -0.85 4.89 18.63
C ARG A 219 -0.42 5.90 17.60
N ARG A 220 -0.57 5.60 16.30
CA ARG A 220 0.04 6.37 15.19
C ARG A 220 -0.96 6.96 14.24
N ASP A 221 -2.02 6.21 13.91
CA ASP A 221 -2.90 6.56 12.78
C ASP A 221 -4.20 7.22 13.25
N LEU A 222 -4.57 7.03 14.53
CA LEU A 222 -5.82 7.55 15.08
C LEU A 222 -5.89 9.09 15.10
N ASP A 223 -4.74 9.77 15.19
CA ASP A 223 -4.68 11.23 15.11
C ASP A 223 -5.16 11.77 13.76
N ALA A 224 -4.85 11.06 12.68
CA ALA A 224 -5.37 11.41 11.35
C ALA A 224 -6.91 11.37 11.33
N LEU A 225 -7.50 10.30 11.87
CA LEU A 225 -8.95 10.17 11.97
C LEU A 225 -9.57 11.30 12.80
N PHE A 226 -8.98 11.63 13.95
CA PHE A 226 -9.46 12.72 14.80
C PHE A 226 -9.33 14.11 14.16
N ALA A 227 -8.35 14.29 13.28
CA ALA A 227 -8.21 15.49 12.45
C ALA A 227 -9.18 15.51 11.24
N GLY A 228 -9.91 14.42 11.00
CA GLY A 228 -10.78 14.28 9.81
C GLY A 228 -10.04 13.91 8.54
N ASP A 229 -8.78 13.50 8.64
CA ASP A 229 -8.03 12.94 7.53
C ASP A 229 -8.30 11.43 7.44
N PHE A 230 -8.90 11.02 6.34
CA PHE A 230 -9.18 9.61 6.07
C PHE A 230 -8.02 8.89 5.36
N MET A 231 -6.79 9.42 5.49
CA MET A 231 -5.54 8.85 4.95
C MET A 231 -5.62 8.65 3.42
N ARG A 232 -5.61 9.75 2.68
CA ARG A 232 -5.79 9.78 1.21
C ARG A 232 -4.56 9.32 0.42
N THR A 233 -3.83 8.35 0.94
CA THR A 233 -2.62 7.81 0.30
C THR A 233 -2.89 6.56 -0.51
N PHE A 234 -3.98 5.87 -0.25
CA PHE A 234 -4.40 4.65 -0.91
C PHE A 234 -5.91 4.70 -1.20
N ALA A 235 -6.31 4.25 -2.37
CA ALA A 235 -7.69 4.36 -2.82
C ALA A 235 -8.58 3.27 -2.22
N LEU A 236 -9.85 3.58 -1.98
CA LEU A 236 -10.83 2.71 -1.35
C LEU A 236 -11.13 1.44 -2.16
N ASP A 237 -11.15 1.54 -3.48
CA ASP A 237 -11.30 0.37 -4.36
C ASP A 237 -10.13 -0.61 -4.20
N ARG A 238 -8.91 -0.12 -4.02
CA ARG A 238 -7.74 -0.96 -3.75
C ARG A 238 -7.80 -1.61 -2.36
N CYS A 239 -8.31 -0.90 -1.35
CA CYS A 239 -8.57 -1.51 -0.04
C CYS A 239 -9.56 -2.69 -0.18
N CYS A 240 -10.63 -2.50 -0.96
CA CYS A 240 -11.61 -3.55 -1.23
C CYS A 240 -11.00 -4.73 -2.00
N GLU A 241 -10.16 -4.49 -3.01
CA GLU A 241 -9.46 -5.54 -3.75
C GLU A 241 -8.56 -6.38 -2.85
N GLU A 242 -7.78 -5.75 -1.96
CA GLU A 242 -6.91 -6.46 -1.02
C GLU A 242 -7.71 -7.30 -0.02
N LEU A 243 -8.79 -6.73 0.56
CA LEU A 243 -9.69 -7.44 1.48
C LEU A 243 -10.40 -8.61 0.78
N GLN A 244 -10.84 -8.42 -0.46
CA GLN A 244 -11.40 -9.50 -1.27
C GLN A 244 -10.38 -10.60 -1.51
N THR A 245 -9.17 -10.23 -1.94
CA THR A 245 -8.08 -11.17 -2.23
C THR A 245 -7.76 -12.04 -1.02
N VAL A 246 -7.63 -11.46 0.17
CA VAL A 246 -7.30 -12.24 1.36
C VAL A 246 -8.47 -13.12 1.83
N THR A 247 -9.72 -12.69 1.64
CA THR A 247 -10.89 -13.52 1.94
C THR A 247 -11.03 -14.68 0.96
N GLU A 248 -10.72 -14.48 -0.32
CA GLU A 248 -10.68 -15.55 -1.33
C GLU A 248 -9.57 -16.56 -1.02
N LEU A 249 -8.40 -16.08 -0.60
CA LEU A 249 -7.30 -16.95 -0.17
C LEU A 249 -7.71 -17.83 1.02
N ALA A 250 -8.37 -17.25 2.03
CA ALA A 250 -8.88 -18.00 3.18
C ALA A 250 -9.93 -19.06 2.78
N ARG A 251 -10.84 -18.73 1.87
CA ARG A 251 -11.82 -19.71 1.32
C ARG A 251 -11.13 -20.85 0.58
N GLY A 252 -10.08 -20.56 -0.19
CA GLY A 252 -9.27 -21.56 -0.87
C GLY A 252 -8.61 -22.56 0.08
N HIS A 253 -8.33 -22.12 1.30
CA HIS A 253 -7.80 -22.96 2.39
C HIS A 253 -8.89 -23.51 3.33
N HIS A 254 -10.18 -23.30 3.04
CA HIS A 254 -11.32 -23.72 3.86
C HIS A 254 -11.27 -23.20 5.31
N LEU A 255 -10.74 -21.99 5.51
CA LEU A 255 -10.62 -21.38 6.83
C LEU A 255 -11.89 -20.59 7.19
N PRO A 256 -12.34 -20.63 8.47
CA PRO A 256 -13.38 -19.71 8.95
C PRO A 256 -12.80 -18.29 9.05
N PHE A 257 -13.44 -17.30 8.40
CA PHE A 257 -12.90 -15.96 8.26
C PHE A 257 -13.94 -14.87 8.53
N GLN A 258 -14.87 -15.12 9.44
CA GLN A 258 -16.09 -14.34 9.69
C GLN A 258 -15.81 -12.88 10.05
N VAL A 259 -14.87 -12.59 10.96
CA VAL A 259 -14.52 -11.22 11.35
C VAL A 259 -13.99 -10.44 10.15
N SER A 260 -13.09 -11.04 9.39
CA SER A 260 -12.50 -10.41 8.21
C SER A 260 -13.49 -10.21 7.08
N GLU A 261 -14.46 -11.11 6.91
CA GLU A 261 -15.55 -10.94 5.96
C GLU A 261 -16.48 -9.78 6.35
N SER A 262 -16.71 -9.56 7.66
CA SER A 262 -17.46 -8.41 8.16
C SER A 262 -16.72 -7.09 7.88
N VAL A 263 -15.42 -7.05 8.10
CA VAL A 263 -14.57 -5.89 7.76
C VAL A 263 -14.62 -5.61 6.25
N ALA A 264 -14.46 -6.64 5.42
CA ALA A 264 -14.52 -6.52 3.96
C ALA A 264 -15.88 -5.99 3.48
N GLU A 265 -16.98 -6.40 4.15
CA GLU A 265 -18.32 -5.89 3.81
C GLU A 265 -18.48 -4.41 4.14
N ILE A 266 -17.95 -3.94 5.27
CA ILE A 266 -17.94 -2.51 5.63
C ILE A 266 -17.22 -1.69 4.54
N TYR A 267 -16.06 -2.14 4.09
CA TYR A 267 -15.31 -1.47 3.02
C TYR A 267 -16.05 -1.52 1.67
N ARG A 268 -16.70 -2.62 1.33
CA ARG A 268 -17.55 -2.70 0.12
C ARG A 268 -18.75 -1.74 0.19
N GLN A 269 -19.36 -1.59 1.36
CA GLN A 269 -20.43 -0.60 1.58
C GLN A 269 -19.91 0.82 1.42
N ALA A 270 -18.75 1.11 1.98
CA ALA A 270 -18.09 2.40 1.81
C ALA A 270 -17.78 2.68 0.32
N LEU A 271 -17.30 1.69 -0.43
CA LEU A 271 -17.05 1.83 -1.87
C LEU A 271 -18.35 2.12 -2.65
N ARG A 272 -19.46 1.45 -2.30
CA ARG A 272 -20.77 1.76 -2.90
C ARG A 272 -21.24 3.18 -2.56
N ARG A 273 -20.90 3.67 -1.38
CA ARG A 273 -21.32 5.00 -0.89
C ARG A 273 -20.49 6.14 -1.46
N TYR A 274 -19.16 5.98 -1.53
CA TYR A 274 -18.22 7.07 -1.84
C TYR A 274 -17.56 6.93 -3.22
N GLY A 275 -17.69 5.76 -3.88
CA GLY A 275 -16.95 5.45 -5.10
C GLY A 275 -15.46 5.19 -4.86
N PRO A 276 -14.65 5.09 -5.92
CA PRO A 276 -13.22 4.79 -5.85
C PRO A 276 -12.40 6.03 -5.44
N ALA A 277 -12.74 6.62 -4.30
CA ALA A 277 -12.07 7.80 -3.74
C ALA A 277 -10.80 7.41 -2.98
N ASP A 278 -9.84 8.33 -2.91
CA ASP A 278 -8.67 8.19 -2.05
C ASP A 278 -9.07 8.29 -0.58
N GLY A 279 -8.73 7.27 0.23
CA GLY A 279 -9.00 7.24 1.67
C GLY A 279 -9.08 5.83 2.26
N GLU A 280 -8.01 5.42 2.93
CA GLU A 280 -7.91 4.11 3.60
C GLU A 280 -8.92 3.95 4.75
N LEU A 281 -9.32 5.06 5.38
CA LEU A 281 -10.24 5.09 6.51
C LEU A 281 -11.70 5.40 6.11
N LEU A 282 -12.05 5.36 4.82
CA LEU A 282 -13.43 5.63 4.39
C LEU A 282 -14.44 4.57 4.88
N GLY A 283 -14.00 3.37 5.24
CA GLY A 283 -14.83 2.42 5.99
C GLY A 283 -15.30 3.00 7.33
N ILE A 284 -14.43 3.74 8.04
CA ILE A 284 -14.78 4.43 9.29
C ILE A 284 -15.71 5.62 9.02
N ALA A 285 -15.48 6.37 7.94
CA ALA A 285 -16.38 7.47 7.56
C ALA A 285 -17.83 6.98 7.37
N LEU A 286 -18.00 5.79 6.82
CA LEU A 286 -19.31 5.15 6.69
C LEU A 286 -19.93 4.83 8.07
N LEU A 287 -19.15 4.29 9.01
CA LEU A 287 -19.61 4.00 10.37
C LEU A 287 -20.01 5.30 11.11
N GLU A 288 -19.23 6.37 10.97
CA GLU A 288 -19.57 7.70 11.49
C GLU A 288 -20.91 8.22 10.94
N GLU A 289 -21.13 8.06 9.63
CA GLU A 289 -22.37 8.47 8.96
C GLU A 289 -23.57 7.66 9.49
N GLN A 290 -23.43 6.35 9.59
CA GLN A 290 -24.48 5.45 10.09
C GLN A 290 -24.82 5.72 11.57
N ALA A 291 -23.81 5.97 12.40
CA ALA A 291 -23.98 6.32 13.80
C ALA A 291 -24.47 7.76 14.02
N ARG A 292 -24.41 8.63 13.01
CA ARG A 292 -24.63 10.08 13.09
C ARG A 292 -23.74 10.74 14.15
N LEU A 293 -22.52 10.23 14.30
CA LEU A 293 -21.49 10.72 15.21
C LEU A 293 -20.20 10.99 14.44
N ARG A 294 -19.36 11.87 14.98
CA ARG A 294 -18.05 12.16 14.41
C ARG A 294 -16.94 11.84 15.42
N LEU A 295 -15.92 11.14 14.97
CA LEU A 295 -14.73 10.85 15.77
C LEU A 295 -13.72 11.98 15.53
N ARG A 296 -13.94 13.10 16.21
CA ARG A 296 -13.06 14.29 16.15
C ARG A 296 -12.73 14.70 17.58
N HIS A 297 -11.49 15.15 17.78
CA HIS A 297 -11.21 15.92 18.98
C HIS A 297 -12.12 17.15 18.96
N PRO A 298 -12.71 17.54 20.11
CA PRO A 298 -13.21 18.90 20.21
C PRO A 298 -12.02 19.83 19.86
N PRO A 299 -12.24 20.94 19.11
CA PRO A 299 -11.20 21.94 18.96
C PRO A 299 -10.67 22.24 20.36
N ALA A 300 -9.35 22.31 20.53
CA ALA A 300 -8.75 22.77 21.77
C ALA A 300 -9.53 24.03 22.17
N ALA A 301 -10.03 24.08 23.41
CA ALA A 301 -10.82 25.20 23.85
C ALA A 301 -9.96 26.47 23.65
N ASP A 302 -10.15 27.14 22.53
CA ASP A 302 -9.66 28.49 22.33
C ASP A 302 -10.28 29.29 23.46
N GLY A 303 -9.44 30.10 24.12
CA GLY A 303 -9.84 30.91 25.24
C GLY A 303 -11.11 31.74 25.04
N PRO A 304 -11.64 32.40 26.07
CA PRO A 304 -13.03 32.74 26.24
C PRO A 304 -13.69 33.38 25.03
N ASP A 305 -14.88 32.85 24.72
CA ASP A 305 -15.83 33.25 23.67
C ASP A 305 -15.60 34.62 23.05
N ASP A 306 -15.21 34.62 21.79
CA ASP A 306 -15.44 35.79 20.91
C ASP A 306 -16.93 35.73 20.49
N PRO A 307 -17.76 36.76 20.80
CA PRO A 307 -19.19 36.70 20.52
C PRO A 307 -19.42 36.66 19.03
N ALA A 308 -20.32 35.76 18.62
CA ALA A 308 -20.78 35.65 17.22
C ALA A 308 -21.05 37.03 16.59
N PRO A 309 -20.66 37.27 15.30
CA PRO A 309 -20.94 38.52 14.64
C PRO A 309 -22.45 38.78 14.57
N GLY A 310 -22.86 39.86 15.25
CA GLY A 310 -24.24 40.26 15.39
C GLY A 310 -24.95 40.43 14.05
N MET A 311 -26.14 39.89 13.97
CA MET A 311 -27.14 40.25 12.99
C MET A 311 -27.42 41.75 13.12
N ALA A 312 -26.96 42.55 12.15
CA ALA A 312 -27.37 43.95 12.01
C ALA A 312 -28.85 43.98 11.64
N GLY A 313 -29.68 44.30 12.62
CA GLY A 313 -31.09 44.56 12.43
C GLY A 313 -31.30 45.77 11.53
N SER A 314 -31.96 45.54 10.42
CA SER A 314 -32.57 46.62 9.61
C SER A 314 -33.71 47.27 10.40
N GLY A 315 -33.53 48.52 10.83
CA GLY A 315 -34.57 49.37 11.33
C GLY A 315 -34.64 50.63 10.48
N ARG A 316 -35.70 50.78 9.74
CA ARG A 316 -36.18 52.06 9.17
C ARG A 316 -37.03 52.81 10.22
N PRO A 317 -37.33 54.07 10.06
CA PRO A 317 -37.71 54.78 8.84
C PRO A 317 -36.72 55.78 8.31
#